data_11d0d0f246ea64fe78c9f08c94fe65b0
#
_entry.id   11d0d0f246ea64fe78c9f08c94fe65b0
#
_cell.length_a   1.000
_cell.length_b   1.000
_cell.length_c   1.000
_cell.angle_alpha   90.00
_cell.angle_beta   90.00
_cell.angle_gamma   90.00
#
_symmetry.space_group_name_H-M   'P 1'
#
loop_
_entity.id
_entity.type
_entity.pdbx_description
1 polymer ?
#
loop_
_entity_poly.entity_id
_entity_poly.type
_entity_poly.pdbx_seq_one_letter_code
_entity_poly.pdbx_strand_id
1 'polypeptide(L)'
;MSAARSRTNEGRRSLEELCQKGGALEIAIARDDARGHDLVWRLRIIEVRDSGIVVENPGAFGRALPLHIGTRLVAFIVIGQNRWEFRTAVTEEILPGKYQDARNGAARLALPDHVERCLRRHARFDVGPLTLAPIDVWPLLDPKTVVAAERANELAFAASITGAVTAEKTDEEAMLPQVGPRFTAHVANIGGGGAGLMVDPENAGLLSHHRLFWLRLEPSDGASVPIVTTAKLVHTHIDSSQRTYAGMSFDFSFNPGHQKVVAEQVERSIRNLERRQTQ
;
A
#
# COMPACT_ATOMS: atom_id res chain seq x y z
N MET A 1 9.10 -5.90 -33.30
CA MET A 1 9.38 -4.49 -32.87
C MET A 1 8.11 -3.64 -32.66
N SER A 2 6.90 -4.12 -32.89
CA SER A 2 5.65 -3.31 -32.84
C SER A 2 5.04 -3.13 -31.43
N ALA A 3 5.10 -4.13 -30.56
CA ALA A 3 4.41 -4.11 -29.27
C ALA A 3 5.03 -3.18 -28.21
N ALA A 4 6.36 -2.99 -28.24
CA ALA A 4 7.05 -2.09 -27.28
C ALA A 4 6.77 -0.62 -27.59
N ARG A 5 6.77 -0.22 -28.86
CA ARG A 5 6.44 1.16 -29.27
C ARG A 5 5.00 1.56 -28.96
N SER A 6 4.06 0.60 -29.06
CA SER A 6 2.65 0.85 -28.73
C SER A 6 2.46 1.20 -27.24
N ARG A 7 3.15 0.48 -26.34
CA ARG A 7 3.04 0.71 -24.88
C ARG A 7 3.68 2.04 -24.42
N THR A 8 4.76 2.46 -25.05
CA THR A 8 5.41 3.75 -24.75
C THR A 8 4.54 4.92 -25.18
N ASN A 9 3.89 4.85 -26.34
CA ASN A 9 2.95 5.87 -26.79
C ASN A 9 1.69 5.94 -25.90
N GLU A 10 1.20 4.83 -25.42
CA GLU A 10 0.08 4.76 -24.48
C GLU A 10 0.44 5.35 -23.10
N GLY A 11 1.63 5.07 -22.59
CA GLY A 11 2.16 5.67 -21.36
C GLY A 11 2.33 7.20 -21.47
N ARG A 12 2.84 7.69 -22.59
CA ARG A 12 2.95 9.12 -22.85
C ARG A 12 1.58 9.79 -22.88
N ARG A 13 0.63 9.24 -23.62
CA ARG A 13 -0.73 9.76 -23.68
C ARG A 13 -1.38 9.82 -22.30
N SER A 14 -1.17 8.80 -21.48
CA SER A 14 -1.64 8.77 -20.10
C SER A 14 -1.02 9.88 -19.24
N LEU A 15 0.26 10.21 -19.43
CA LEU A 15 0.93 11.33 -18.75
C LEU A 15 0.37 12.69 -19.20
N GLU A 16 0.12 12.86 -20.49
CA GLU A 16 -0.48 14.08 -21.06
C GLU A 16 -1.91 14.28 -20.53
N GLU A 17 -2.72 13.22 -20.48
CA GLU A 17 -4.07 13.26 -19.92
C GLU A 17 -4.07 13.59 -18.41
N LEU A 18 -3.13 13.02 -17.64
CA LEU A 18 -2.94 13.35 -16.24
C LEU A 18 -2.55 14.81 -16.05
N CYS A 19 -1.61 15.31 -16.85
CA CYS A 19 -1.19 16.70 -16.80
C CYS A 19 -2.37 17.65 -17.06
N GLN A 20 -3.17 17.39 -18.10
CA GLN A 20 -4.36 18.20 -18.43
C GLN A 20 -5.41 18.23 -17.31
N LYS A 21 -5.52 17.15 -16.53
CA LYS A 21 -6.43 17.03 -15.39
C LYS A 21 -5.83 17.56 -14.07
N GLY A 22 -4.67 18.20 -14.11
CA GLY A 22 -3.96 18.64 -12.89
C GLY A 22 -3.46 17.47 -12.03
N GLY A 23 -3.21 16.32 -12.64
CA GLY A 23 -2.79 15.10 -11.97
C GLY A 23 -1.36 15.14 -11.45
N ALA A 24 -1.01 14.13 -10.69
CA ALA A 24 0.28 14.00 -10.05
C ALA A 24 0.96 12.68 -10.40
N LEU A 25 2.28 12.70 -10.40
CA LEU A 25 3.15 11.54 -10.53
C LEU A 25 3.63 11.13 -9.15
N GLU A 26 3.53 9.88 -8.81
CA GLU A 26 4.18 9.36 -7.60
C GLU A 26 5.61 8.99 -7.96
N ILE A 27 6.59 9.49 -7.21
CA ILE A 27 8.00 9.19 -7.43
C ILE A 27 8.69 8.69 -6.17
N ALA A 28 9.67 7.83 -6.35
CA ALA A 28 10.59 7.39 -5.32
C ALA A 28 12.02 7.38 -5.85
N ILE A 29 13.01 7.55 -4.98
CA ILE A 29 14.41 7.39 -5.35
C ILE A 29 14.66 5.92 -5.69
N ALA A 30 15.26 5.65 -6.86
CA ALA A 30 15.63 4.31 -7.25
C ALA A 30 16.78 3.80 -6.36
N ARG A 31 16.57 2.67 -5.71
CA ARG A 31 17.59 1.94 -4.95
C ARG A 31 17.93 0.65 -5.65
N ASP A 32 19.17 0.19 -5.50
CA ASP A 32 19.63 -1.06 -6.09
C ASP A 32 19.15 -2.30 -5.29
N ASP A 33 18.73 -2.11 -4.03
CA ASP A 33 18.13 -3.15 -3.20
C ASP A 33 16.61 -3.22 -3.47
N ALA A 34 16.19 -4.31 -4.04
CA ALA A 34 14.84 -4.55 -4.57
C ALA A 34 13.70 -4.61 -3.51
N ARG A 35 13.84 -4.00 -2.33
CA ARG A 35 12.89 -4.15 -1.21
C ARG A 35 12.05 -2.92 -0.93
N GLY A 36 11.31 -2.47 -1.94
CA GLY A 36 10.31 -1.40 -1.77
C GLY A 36 10.91 0.01 -1.72
N HIS A 37 10.04 1.00 -1.81
CA HIS A 37 10.40 2.42 -1.74
C HIS A 37 9.95 2.96 -0.39
N ASP A 38 10.91 3.33 0.47
CA ASP A 38 10.60 3.81 1.83
C ASP A 38 9.91 5.17 1.83
N LEU A 39 10.11 5.96 0.79
CA LEU A 39 9.52 7.29 0.66
C LEU A 39 9.03 7.51 -0.78
N VAL A 40 7.74 7.81 -0.90
CA VAL A 40 7.11 8.15 -2.18
C VAL A 40 6.56 9.56 -2.07
N TRP A 41 6.94 10.44 -2.99
CA TRP A 41 6.36 11.77 -3.13
C TRP A 41 5.31 11.76 -4.23
N ARG A 42 4.24 12.50 -4.01
CA ARG A 42 3.24 12.77 -5.04
C ARG A 42 3.48 14.19 -5.57
N LEU A 43 4.03 14.29 -6.77
CA LEU A 43 4.41 15.55 -7.39
C LEU A 43 3.45 15.91 -8.52
N ARG A 44 2.97 17.14 -8.52
CA ARG A 44 2.12 17.64 -9.59
C ARG A 44 2.91 17.69 -10.91
N ILE A 45 2.29 17.19 -11.97
CA ILE A 45 2.82 17.31 -13.32
C ILE A 45 2.48 18.72 -13.82
N ILE A 46 3.51 19.47 -14.18
CA ILE A 46 3.36 20.84 -14.71
C ILE A 46 3.23 20.79 -16.22
N GLU A 47 4.07 19.97 -16.87
CA GLU A 47 4.17 19.92 -18.31
C GLU A 47 4.69 18.56 -18.78
N VAL A 48 4.21 18.10 -19.94
CA VAL A 48 4.74 16.93 -20.66
C VAL A 48 5.07 17.35 -22.07
N ARG A 49 6.34 17.23 -22.47
CA ARG A 49 6.84 17.55 -23.83
C ARG A 49 7.77 16.45 -24.32
N ASP A 50 8.22 16.55 -25.57
CA ASP A 50 9.23 15.64 -26.13
C ASP A 50 10.56 15.69 -25.36
N SER A 51 10.86 16.84 -24.73
CA SER A 51 12.05 17.04 -23.90
C SER A 51 11.95 16.41 -22.49
N GLY A 52 10.80 15.88 -22.08
CA GLY A 52 10.60 15.27 -20.77
C GLY A 52 9.32 15.67 -20.04
N ILE A 53 9.24 15.25 -18.80
CA ILE A 53 8.14 15.50 -17.88
C ILE A 53 8.61 16.53 -16.86
N VAL A 54 7.95 17.68 -16.77
CA VAL A 54 8.24 18.67 -15.72
C VAL A 54 7.31 18.43 -14.55
N VAL A 55 7.89 18.22 -13.37
CA VAL A 55 7.18 18.03 -12.10
C VAL A 55 7.60 19.08 -11.08
N GLU A 56 6.69 19.44 -10.19
CA GLU A 56 7.02 20.29 -9.05
C GLU A 56 8.00 19.58 -8.11
N ASN A 57 8.96 20.31 -7.53
CA ASN A 57 9.86 19.71 -6.55
C ASN A 57 9.11 19.27 -5.29
N PRO A 58 9.50 18.14 -4.68
CA PRO A 58 8.94 17.73 -3.39
C PRO A 58 9.21 18.78 -2.32
N GLY A 59 8.33 18.84 -1.35
CA GLY A 59 8.51 19.67 -0.16
C GLY A 59 8.35 18.86 1.11
N ALA A 60 9.10 19.20 2.14
CA ALA A 60 8.94 18.66 3.48
C ALA A 60 9.15 19.77 4.51
N PHE A 61 8.30 19.85 5.52
CA PHE A 61 8.37 20.82 6.61
C PHE A 61 8.50 22.28 6.12
N GLY A 62 7.76 22.63 5.05
CA GLY A 62 7.80 23.99 4.47
C GLY A 62 9.07 24.33 3.67
N ARG A 63 9.94 23.38 3.44
CA ARG A 63 11.16 23.53 2.62
C ARG A 63 11.06 22.73 1.33
N ALA A 64 11.53 23.31 0.23
CA ALA A 64 11.71 22.59 -1.01
C ALA A 64 12.85 21.58 -0.89
N LEU A 65 12.66 20.40 -1.46
CA LEU A 65 13.69 19.38 -1.61
C LEU A 65 14.02 19.28 -3.09
N PRO A 66 15.05 19.99 -3.60
CA PRO A 66 15.36 19.96 -5.01
C PRO A 66 15.79 18.56 -5.45
N LEU A 67 15.30 18.16 -6.60
CA LEU A 67 15.72 16.91 -7.25
C LEU A 67 16.91 17.23 -8.15
N HIS A 68 18.09 16.75 -7.75
CA HIS A 68 19.36 17.05 -8.47
C HIS A 68 19.49 16.27 -9.77
N ILE A 69 20.13 16.89 -10.76
CA ILE A 69 20.43 16.26 -12.07
C ILE A 69 21.12 14.92 -11.85
N GLY A 70 20.71 13.90 -12.61
CA GLY A 70 21.23 12.56 -12.52
C GLY A 70 20.59 11.69 -11.44
N THR A 71 19.72 12.26 -10.57
CA THR A 71 18.97 11.45 -9.61
C THR A 71 18.09 10.45 -10.35
N ARG A 72 18.34 9.15 -10.12
CA ARG A 72 17.52 8.06 -10.66
C ARG A 72 16.27 7.86 -9.84
N LEU A 73 15.13 7.79 -10.50
CA LEU A 73 13.82 7.70 -9.89
C LEU A 73 13.03 6.53 -10.46
N VAL A 74 12.16 6.00 -9.62
CA VAL A 74 11.05 5.14 -10.04
C VAL A 74 9.80 5.98 -9.95
N ALA A 75 9.05 6.06 -11.03
CA ALA A 75 7.84 6.85 -11.12
C ALA A 75 6.63 5.97 -11.39
N PHE A 76 5.49 6.37 -10.82
CA PHE A 76 4.24 5.64 -10.95
C PHE A 76 3.14 6.56 -11.47
N ILE A 77 2.44 6.07 -12.48
CA ILE A 77 1.21 6.65 -13.00
C ILE A 77 0.04 5.90 -12.38
N VAL A 78 -0.89 6.60 -11.73
CA VAL A 78 -2.09 6.00 -11.14
C VAL A 78 -3.31 6.57 -11.86
N ILE A 79 -4.07 5.71 -12.56
CA ILE A 79 -5.32 6.09 -13.24
C ILE A 79 -6.40 5.10 -12.83
N GLY A 80 -7.35 5.57 -12.04
CA GLY A 80 -8.37 4.71 -11.44
C GLY A 80 -7.72 3.63 -10.57
N GLN A 81 -8.03 2.37 -10.88
CA GLN A 81 -7.46 1.22 -10.16
C GLN A 81 -6.14 0.71 -10.75
N ASN A 82 -5.70 1.24 -11.87
CA ASN A 82 -4.50 0.80 -12.56
C ASN A 82 -3.29 1.65 -12.16
N ARG A 83 -2.17 0.99 -11.97
CA ARG A 83 -0.87 1.61 -11.67
C ARG A 83 0.15 1.11 -12.67
N TRP A 84 0.92 2.03 -13.23
CA TRP A 84 2.05 1.74 -14.12
C TRP A 84 3.31 2.29 -13.50
N GLU A 85 4.40 1.60 -13.71
CA GLU A 85 5.73 1.96 -13.22
C GLU A 85 6.67 2.22 -14.40
N PHE A 86 7.55 3.18 -14.23
CA PHE A 86 8.66 3.40 -15.13
C PHE A 86 9.87 3.96 -14.40
N ARG A 87 11.04 3.72 -14.95
CA ARG A 87 12.29 4.31 -14.48
C ARG A 87 12.56 5.58 -15.24
N THR A 88 13.08 6.59 -14.54
CA THR A 88 13.45 7.89 -15.10
C THR A 88 14.62 8.48 -14.33
N ALA A 89 15.16 9.58 -14.83
CA ALA A 89 16.18 10.36 -14.16
C ALA A 89 15.92 11.87 -14.34
N VAL A 90 16.41 12.65 -13.39
CA VAL A 90 16.36 14.12 -13.48
C VAL A 90 17.36 14.59 -14.52
N THR A 91 16.89 15.34 -15.51
CA THR A 91 17.69 15.88 -16.61
C THR A 91 17.93 17.40 -16.51
N GLU A 92 17.06 18.12 -15.79
CA GLU A 92 17.18 19.57 -15.60
C GLU A 92 16.61 19.94 -14.22
N GLU A 93 17.35 20.78 -13.50
CA GLU A 93 16.83 21.49 -12.33
C GLU A 93 16.25 22.84 -12.76
N ILE A 94 15.03 23.12 -12.32
CA ILE A 94 14.30 24.32 -12.71
C ILE A 94 14.08 25.17 -11.48
N LEU A 95 14.69 26.36 -11.48
CA LEU A 95 14.61 27.30 -10.36
C LEU A 95 13.17 27.82 -10.14
N PRO A 96 12.83 28.22 -8.90
CA PRO A 96 11.57 28.90 -8.62
C PRO A 96 11.38 30.14 -9.53
N GLY A 97 10.14 30.36 -9.96
CA GLY A 97 9.77 31.51 -10.79
C GLY A 97 9.70 31.26 -12.30
N LYS A 98 10.27 30.15 -12.80
CA LYS A 98 10.11 29.79 -14.24
C LYS A 98 8.68 29.30 -14.55
N TYR A 99 8.03 28.63 -13.62
CA TYR A 99 6.63 28.25 -13.67
C TYR A 99 5.87 28.92 -12.53
N GLN A 100 4.81 29.68 -12.84
CA GLN A 100 4.05 30.47 -11.85
C GLN A 100 3.48 29.59 -10.72
N ASP A 101 3.15 28.36 -11.05
CA ASP A 101 2.53 27.40 -10.14
C ASP A 101 3.52 26.51 -9.36
N ALA A 102 4.83 26.61 -9.60
CA ALA A 102 5.85 25.82 -8.94
C ALA A 102 6.64 26.65 -7.94
N ARG A 103 6.03 26.93 -6.79
CA ARG A 103 6.65 27.77 -5.72
C ARG A 103 7.99 27.22 -5.22
N ASN A 104 8.14 25.91 -5.21
CA ASN A 104 9.33 25.20 -4.75
C ASN A 104 10.34 24.92 -5.88
N GLY A 105 10.16 25.52 -7.07
CA GLY A 105 10.88 25.11 -8.26
C GLY A 105 10.36 23.79 -8.81
N ALA A 106 11.01 23.30 -9.86
CA ALA A 106 10.60 22.11 -10.58
C ALA A 106 11.80 21.27 -11.00
N ALA A 107 11.56 20.06 -11.44
CA ALA A 107 12.56 19.22 -12.09
C ALA A 107 12.00 18.67 -13.41
N ARG A 108 12.87 18.55 -14.41
CA ARG A 108 12.56 17.83 -15.64
C ARG A 108 13.06 16.39 -15.51
N LEU A 109 12.18 15.46 -15.75
CA LEU A 109 12.46 14.03 -15.79
C LEU A 109 12.54 13.57 -17.25
N ALA A 110 13.42 12.63 -17.53
CA ALA A 110 13.46 11.97 -18.82
C ALA A 110 12.13 11.28 -19.13
N LEU A 111 11.72 11.25 -20.40
CA LEU A 111 10.60 10.41 -20.80
C LEU A 111 10.95 8.93 -20.60
N PRO A 112 9.97 8.10 -20.21
CA PRO A 112 10.22 6.68 -20.05
C PRO A 112 10.44 5.99 -21.40
N ASP A 113 11.49 5.18 -21.48
CA ASP A 113 11.70 4.26 -22.60
C ASP A 113 10.71 3.10 -22.55
N HIS A 114 10.28 2.72 -21.35
CA HIS A 114 9.38 1.62 -21.12
C HIS A 114 8.48 1.88 -19.90
N VAL A 115 7.19 1.59 -20.05
CA VAL A 115 6.18 1.69 -18.99
C VAL A 115 5.59 0.31 -18.75
N GLU A 116 5.72 -0.19 -17.52
CA GLU A 116 5.20 -1.48 -17.12
C GLU A 116 3.96 -1.33 -16.26
N ARG A 117 2.96 -2.15 -16.51
CA ARG A 117 1.82 -2.21 -15.61
C ARG A 117 2.26 -2.90 -14.31
N CYS A 118 2.11 -2.20 -13.18
CA CYS A 118 2.26 -2.83 -11.88
C CYS A 118 1.16 -3.87 -11.72
N LEU A 119 1.46 -5.10 -12.06
CA LEU A 119 0.57 -6.21 -11.74
C LEU A 119 0.57 -6.34 -10.23
N ARG A 120 -0.57 -6.08 -9.62
CA ARG A 120 -0.75 -6.37 -8.19
C ARG A 120 -0.55 -7.87 -8.03
N ARG A 121 0.37 -8.26 -7.15
CA ARG A 121 0.62 -9.69 -6.86
C ARG A 121 -0.63 -10.37 -6.31
N HIS A 122 -1.51 -9.60 -5.68
CA HIS A 122 -2.76 -10.06 -5.10
C HIS A 122 -3.90 -9.11 -5.50
N ALA A 123 -5.07 -9.67 -5.80
CA ALA A 123 -6.28 -8.89 -5.98
C ALA A 123 -6.58 -8.10 -4.70
N ARG A 124 -7.15 -6.91 -4.85
CA ARG A 124 -7.75 -6.16 -3.75
C ARG A 124 -9.25 -6.22 -3.91
N PHE A 125 -9.92 -6.52 -2.82
CA PHE A 125 -11.36 -6.56 -2.75
C PHE A 125 -11.82 -5.29 -2.02
N ASP A 126 -12.68 -4.52 -2.65
CA ASP A 126 -13.36 -3.40 -2.01
C ASP A 126 -14.44 -3.98 -1.10
N VAL A 127 -14.36 -3.64 0.17
CA VAL A 127 -15.25 -4.20 1.19
C VAL A 127 -16.45 -3.28 1.46
N GLY A 128 -16.51 -2.12 0.81
CA GLY A 128 -17.58 -1.15 1.01
C GLY A 128 -19.01 -1.72 0.94
N PRO A 129 -19.31 -2.67 0.02
CA PRO A 129 -20.59 -3.37 -0.02
C PRO A 129 -20.71 -4.52 0.98
N LEU A 130 -19.59 -4.98 1.57
CA LEU A 130 -19.51 -6.13 2.45
C LEU A 130 -19.39 -5.63 3.90
N THR A 131 -20.32 -6.03 4.76
CA THR A 131 -20.23 -5.73 6.19
C THR A 131 -19.22 -6.68 6.84
N LEU A 132 -17.95 -6.26 6.92
CA LEU A 132 -16.94 -6.95 7.73
C LEU A 132 -17.02 -6.48 9.18
N ALA A 133 -16.76 -7.39 10.11
CA ALA A 133 -16.53 -7.03 11.51
C ALA A 133 -15.31 -6.07 11.61
N PRO A 134 -15.31 -5.18 12.61
CA PRO A 134 -14.09 -4.41 12.91
C PRO A 134 -12.91 -5.36 13.15
N ILE A 135 -11.72 -4.93 12.74
CA ILE A 135 -10.50 -5.68 13.02
C ILE A 135 -9.80 -5.14 14.27
N ASP A 136 -9.13 -6.02 14.94
CA ASP A 136 -8.24 -5.64 16.03
C ASP A 136 -6.86 -5.25 15.50
N VAL A 137 -6.34 -4.16 16.03
CA VAL A 137 -5.06 -3.57 15.63
C VAL A 137 -4.24 -3.24 16.87
N TRP A 138 -2.98 -3.63 16.87
CA TRP A 138 -2.03 -3.31 17.93
C TRP A 138 -0.76 -2.70 17.36
N PRO A 139 -0.19 -1.65 17.94
CA PRO A 139 1.19 -1.27 17.66
C PRO A 139 2.13 -2.42 17.99
N LEU A 140 2.99 -2.82 17.06
CA LEU A 140 3.94 -3.90 17.26
C LEU A 140 5.22 -3.33 17.89
N LEU A 141 5.57 -3.79 19.08
CA LEU A 141 6.71 -3.28 19.86
C LEU A 141 8.00 -4.04 19.53
N ASP A 142 7.93 -5.38 19.41
CA ASP A 142 9.05 -6.19 18.96
C ASP A 142 8.64 -7.11 17.81
N PRO A 143 9.07 -6.78 16.58
CA PRO A 143 8.70 -7.56 15.39
C PRO A 143 9.24 -9.00 15.40
N LYS A 144 10.26 -9.32 16.18
CA LYS A 144 10.81 -10.68 16.24
C LYS A 144 9.86 -11.67 16.95
N THR A 145 8.94 -11.15 17.76
CA THR A 145 8.01 -11.98 18.53
C THR A 145 6.83 -12.51 17.73
N VAL A 146 6.63 -12.02 16.48
CA VAL A 146 5.48 -12.41 15.64
C VAL A 146 5.55 -13.86 15.15
N VAL A 147 6.75 -14.41 15.00
CA VAL A 147 6.97 -15.72 14.36
C VAL A 147 6.18 -16.84 15.05
N ALA A 148 6.13 -16.85 16.38
CA ALA A 148 5.40 -17.86 17.14
C ALA A 148 3.88 -17.77 16.87
N ALA A 149 3.31 -16.56 16.90
CA ALA A 149 1.90 -16.31 16.66
C ALA A 149 1.50 -16.65 15.20
N GLU A 150 2.33 -16.26 14.24
CA GLU A 150 2.12 -16.58 12.83
C GLU A 150 2.18 -18.08 12.56
N ARG A 151 3.15 -18.80 13.16
CA ARG A 151 3.26 -20.27 13.05
C ARG A 151 2.07 -21.00 13.65
N ALA A 152 1.58 -20.54 14.79
CA ALA A 152 0.39 -21.12 15.39
C ALA A 152 -0.85 -20.93 14.49
N ASN A 153 -1.00 -19.75 13.87
CA ASN A 153 -2.05 -19.47 12.90
C ASN A 153 -1.95 -20.36 11.65
N GLU A 154 -0.74 -20.59 11.13
CA GLU A 154 -0.49 -21.51 10.01
C GLU A 154 -0.97 -22.93 10.33
N LEU A 155 -0.63 -23.44 11.52
CA LEU A 155 -1.04 -24.77 11.96
C LEU A 155 -2.55 -24.88 12.15
N ALA A 156 -3.17 -23.88 12.78
CA ALA A 156 -4.61 -23.82 12.97
C ALA A 156 -5.35 -23.77 11.61
N PHE A 157 -4.85 -22.98 10.67
CA PHE A 157 -5.44 -22.90 9.33
C PHE A 157 -5.30 -24.22 8.57
N ALA A 158 -4.13 -24.85 8.61
CA ALA A 158 -3.93 -26.16 8.00
C ALA A 158 -4.87 -27.23 8.58
N ALA A 159 -5.05 -27.24 9.91
CA ALA A 159 -6.00 -28.13 10.58
C ALA A 159 -7.45 -27.87 10.14
N SER A 160 -7.85 -26.60 9.98
CA SER A 160 -9.19 -26.22 9.52
C SER A 160 -9.50 -26.69 8.09
N ILE A 161 -8.49 -26.76 7.22
CA ILE A 161 -8.63 -27.26 5.84
C ILE A 161 -8.80 -28.78 5.82
N THR A 162 -8.06 -29.50 6.68
CA THR A 162 -8.07 -30.97 6.71
C THR A 162 -9.25 -31.56 7.50
N GLY A 163 -10.05 -30.72 8.16
CA GLY A 163 -11.15 -31.17 9.00
C GLY A 163 -10.67 -31.84 10.31
N ALA A 164 -9.40 -31.72 10.63
CA ALA A 164 -8.87 -32.14 11.92
C ALA A 164 -9.41 -31.19 12.99
N VAL A 165 -10.38 -31.66 13.77
CA VAL A 165 -10.99 -30.88 14.85
C VAL A 165 -9.95 -30.62 15.93
N THR A 166 -9.48 -29.41 16.01
CA THR A 166 -8.79 -28.89 17.18
C THR A 166 -9.30 -27.48 17.46
N ALA A 167 -10.53 -27.45 17.91
CA ALA A 167 -11.05 -26.23 18.51
C ALA A 167 -10.90 -26.34 20.05
N GLU A 168 -9.71 -26.57 20.56
CA GLU A 168 -9.37 -25.95 21.84
C GLU A 168 -9.19 -24.46 21.50
N LYS A 169 -10.08 -23.60 22.03
CA LYS A 169 -9.88 -22.16 22.05
C LYS A 169 -8.55 -21.93 22.77
N THR A 170 -7.49 -21.91 21.99
CA THR A 170 -6.17 -21.53 22.48
C THR A 170 -6.33 -20.13 23.06
N ASP A 171 -5.86 -19.94 24.28
CA ASP A 171 -5.97 -18.69 25.03
C ASP A 171 -5.44 -17.56 24.13
N GLU A 172 -6.34 -16.70 23.65
CA GLU A 172 -6.07 -15.73 22.59
C GLU A 172 -5.00 -14.73 23.00
N GLU A 173 -4.92 -14.42 24.30
CA GLU A 173 -3.91 -13.53 24.87
C GLU A 173 -2.53 -14.20 24.98
N ALA A 174 -2.49 -15.51 25.15
CA ALA A 174 -1.22 -16.25 25.26
C ALA A 174 -0.41 -16.32 23.96
N MET A 175 -1.03 -15.99 22.82
CA MET A 175 -0.40 -16.05 21.51
C MET A 175 -0.17 -14.67 20.85
N LEU A 176 -0.42 -13.58 21.57
CA LEU A 176 -0.09 -12.25 21.05
C LEU A 176 1.43 -12.04 21.02
N PRO A 177 1.98 -11.45 19.96
CA PRO A 177 3.36 -10.95 19.99
C PRO A 177 3.49 -9.82 21.01
N GLN A 178 4.69 -9.30 21.18
CA GLN A 178 4.92 -8.15 22.06
C GLN A 178 4.33 -6.88 21.43
N VAL A 179 3.15 -6.49 21.89
CA VAL A 179 2.34 -5.40 21.32
C VAL A 179 2.01 -4.33 22.35
N GLY A 180 1.63 -3.17 21.85
CA GLY A 180 1.07 -2.06 22.63
C GLY A 180 -0.46 -2.18 22.81
N PRO A 181 -1.13 -1.09 23.20
CA PRO A 181 -2.56 -1.08 23.45
C PRO A 181 -3.36 -1.38 22.17
N ARG A 182 -4.42 -2.19 22.32
CA ARG A 182 -5.34 -2.54 21.25
C ARG A 182 -6.25 -1.37 20.88
N PHE A 183 -6.52 -1.23 19.59
CA PHE A 183 -7.62 -0.43 19.07
C PHE A 183 -8.33 -1.18 17.94
N THR A 184 -9.51 -0.74 17.55
CA THR A 184 -10.28 -1.32 16.46
C THR A 184 -10.29 -0.41 15.25
N ALA A 185 -10.39 -1.01 14.05
CA ALA A 185 -10.53 -0.29 12.80
C ALA A 185 -11.50 -1.01 11.85
N HIS A 186 -12.08 -0.27 10.89
CA HIS A 186 -12.93 -0.85 9.87
C HIS A 186 -12.13 -1.09 8.58
N VAL A 187 -12.32 -2.25 7.97
CA VAL A 187 -11.66 -2.58 6.71
C VAL A 187 -12.37 -1.87 5.56
N ALA A 188 -11.66 -1.01 4.84
CA ALA A 188 -12.14 -0.38 3.62
C ALA A 188 -11.85 -1.25 2.38
N ASN A 189 -10.70 -1.87 2.34
CA ASN A 189 -10.32 -2.85 1.32
C ASN A 189 -9.25 -3.80 1.86
N ILE A 190 -9.20 -5.01 1.32
CA ILE A 190 -8.22 -6.04 1.70
C ILE A 190 -7.78 -6.85 0.50
N GLY A 191 -6.56 -7.36 0.54
CA GLY A 191 -6.01 -8.32 -0.43
C GLY A 191 -4.86 -9.08 0.19
N GLY A 192 -4.30 -10.08 -0.50
CA GLY A 192 -3.20 -10.91 0.03
C GLY A 192 -1.88 -10.17 0.30
N GLY A 193 -1.78 -8.88 -0.03
CA GLY A 193 -0.56 -8.07 0.20
C GLY A 193 -0.79 -6.86 1.10
N GLY A 194 -1.99 -6.64 1.65
CA GLY A 194 -2.27 -5.48 2.49
C GLY A 194 -3.74 -5.16 2.64
N ALA A 195 -4.03 -4.18 3.49
CA ALA A 195 -5.37 -3.70 3.77
C ALA A 195 -5.42 -2.16 3.83
N GLY A 196 -6.58 -1.61 3.51
CA GLY A 196 -6.94 -0.23 3.81
C GLY A 196 -7.87 -0.20 5.00
N LEU A 197 -7.53 0.56 6.02
CA LEU A 197 -8.28 0.65 7.27
C LEU A 197 -8.82 2.04 7.49
N MET A 198 -10.06 2.14 7.97
CA MET A 198 -10.63 3.38 8.50
C MET A 198 -10.49 3.36 10.02
N VAL A 199 -9.73 4.29 10.53
CA VAL A 199 -9.41 4.44 11.96
C VAL A 199 -10.11 5.68 12.49
N ASP A 200 -10.78 5.54 13.62
CA ASP A 200 -11.47 6.65 14.26
C ASP A 200 -10.49 7.70 14.83
N PRO A 201 -10.89 8.97 14.92
CA PRO A 201 -10.00 10.08 15.31
C PRO A 201 -9.27 9.87 16.63
N GLU A 202 -9.92 9.21 17.60
CA GLU A 202 -9.34 8.92 18.92
C GLU A 202 -8.11 8.01 18.87
N ASN A 203 -8.04 7.13 17.85
CA ASN A 203 -6.95 6.17 17.66
C ASN A 203 -5.91 6.63 16.62
N ALA A 204 -6.17 7.72 15.90
CA ALA A 204 -5.30 8.23 14.84
C ALA A 204 -3.88 8.58 15.33
N GLY A 205 -3.74 8.99 16.60
CA GLY A 205 -2.46 9.28 17.23
C GLY A 205 -1.50 8.08 17.22
N LEU A 206 -2.01 6.86 17.38
CA LEU A 206 -1.20 5.64 17.36
C LEU A 206 -0.53 5.40 16.00
N LEU A 207 -1.19 5.79 14.90
CA LEU A 207 -0.63 5.70 13.55
C LEU A 207 0.56 6.65 13.32
N SER A 208 0.63 7.77 14.07
CA SER A 208 1.71 8.73 13.95
C SER A 208 2.98 8.29 14.67
N HIS A 209 2.86 7.51 15.74
CA HIS A 209 3.96 7.08 16.58
C HIS A 209 4.55 5.71 16.21
N HIS A 210 3.78 4.89 15.50
CA HIS A 210 4.17 3.52 15.16
C HIS A 210 4.14 3.30 13.65
N ARG A 211 5.02 2.41 13.17
CA ARG A 211 5.10 2.03 11.75
C ARG A 211 4.69 0.59 11.50
N LEU A 212 4.83 -0.28 12.48
CA LEU A 212 4.49 -1.68 12.42
C LEU A 212 3.34 -1.98 13.36
N PHE A 213 2.42 -2.78 12.88
CA PHE A 213 1.20 -3.16 13.58
C PHE A 213 0.97 -4.66 13.45
N TRP A 214 0.39 -5.24 14.47
CA TRP A 214 -0.19 -6.56 14.45
C TRP A 214 -1.67 -6.43 14.15
N LEU A 215 -2.17 -7.14 13.16
CA LEU A 215 -3.56 -7.14 12.73
C LEU A 215 -4.19 -8.49 13.00
N ARG A 216 -5.45 -8.49 13.45
CA ARG A 216 -6.28 -9.67 13.58
C ARG A 216 -7.67 -9.40 13.01
N LEU A 217 -8.02 -10.14 11.98
CA LEU A 217 -9.31 -10.07 11.32
C LEU A 217 -10.09 -11.36 11.58
N GLU A 218 -11.25 -11.24 12.24
CA GLU A 218 -12.16 -12.35 12.44
C GLU A 218 -12.96 -12.61 11.16
N PRO A 219 -12.94 -13.83 10.64
CA PRO A 219 -13.78 -14.18 9.50
C PRO A 219 -15.27 -14.12 9.86
N SER A 220 -16.10 -13.60 8.97
CA SER A 220 -17.55 -13.41 9.20
C SER A 220 -18.33 -14.73 9.33
N ASP A 221 -17.71 -15.88 9.04
CA ASP A 221 -18.36 -17.19 9.09
C ASP A 221 -18.30 -17.86 10.48
N GLY A 222 -17.56 -17.27 11.42
CA GLY A 222 -17.43 -17.77 12.81
C GLY A 222 -16.80 -19.16 12.97
N ALA A 223 -16.51 -19.82 11.86
CA ALA A 223 -15.96 -21.19 11.81
C ALA A 223 -14.51 -21.22 11.28
N SER A 224 -14.05 -20.13 10.71
CA SER A 224 -12.71 -20.04 10.14
C SER A 224 -11.71 -19.47 11.13
N VAL A 225 -10.45 -19.86 10.97
CA VAL A 225 -9.34 -19.35 11.78
C VAL A 225 -9.13 -17.87 11.48
N PRO A 226 -8.92 -17.02 12.50
CA PRO A 226 -8.63 -15.60 12.30
C PRO A 226 -7.44 -15.38 11.35
N ILE A 227 -7.51 -14.32 10.56
CA ILE A 227 -6.37 -13.88 9.77
C ILE A 227 -5.52 -12.98 10.65
N VAL A 228 -4.31 -13.41 10.96
CA VAL A 228 -3.35 -12.59 11.72
C VAL A 228 -2.13 -12.30 10.87
N THR A 229 -1.60 -11.08 10.97
CA THR A 229 -0.44 -10.69 10.18
C THR A 229 0.22 -9.43 10.71
N THR A 230 1.53 -9.33 10.47
CA THR A 230 2.25 -8.08 10.63
C THR A 230 1.94 -7.14 9.47
N ALA A 231 1.73 -5.86 9.76
CA ALA A 231 1.49 -4.85 8.73
C ALA A 231 2.33 -3.60 8.97
N LYS A 232 2.83 -3.03 7.88
CA LYS A 232 3.57 -1.77 7.85
C LYS A 232 2.66 -0.66 7.34
N LEU A 233 2.57 0.43 8.08
CA LEU A 233 1.87 1.64 7.63
C LEU A 233 2.61 2.26 6.46
N VAL A 234 1.92 2.42 5.33
CA VAL A 234 2.48 3.00 4.09
C VAL A 234 2.11 4.46 3.95
N HIS A 235 0.83 4.78 4.15
CA HIS A 235 0.33 6.15 4.05
C HIS A 235 -0.95 6.31 4.87
N THR A 236 -1.24 7.56 5.22
CA THR A 236 -2.50 7.96 5.85
C THR A 236 -3.09 9.14 5.11
N HIS A 237 -4.41 9.26 5.13
CA HIS A 237 -5.12 10.49 4.78
C HIS A 237 -6.40 10.60 5.60
N ILE A 238 -6.89 11.81 5.82
CA ILE A 238 -8.12 12.08 6.57
C ILE A 238 -9.26 12.25 5.57
N ASP A 239 -10.38 11.57 5.81
CA ASP A 239 -11.61 11.71 5.01
C ASP A 239 -12.44 12.90 5.45
N SER A 240 -13.53 13.17 4.73
CA SER A 240 -14.47 14.25 5.04
C SER A 240 -15.21 14.07 6.39
N SER A 241 -15.21 12.86 6.94
CA SER A 241 -15.80 12.51 8.24
C SER A 241 -14.79 12.56 9.37
N GLN A 242 -13.58 13.12 9.11
CA GLN A 242 -12.46 13.19 10.04
C GLN A 242 -11.88 11.83 10.48
N ARG A 243 -12.26 10.74 9.83
CA ARG A 243 -11.64 9.45 10.05
C ARG A 243 -10.34 9.35 9.25
N THR A 244 -9.38 8.65 9.83
CA THR A 244 -8.09 8.43 9.18
C THR A 244 -8.11 7.13 8.39
N TYR A 245 -7.97 7.24 7.06
CA TYR A 245 -7.65 6.10 6.24
C TYR A 245 -6.16 5.75 6.39
N ALA A 246 -5.86 4.51 6.71
CA ALA A 246 -4.51 3.97 6.84
C ALA A 246 -4.28 2.87 5.81
N GLY A 247 -3.41 3.13 4.84
CA GLY A 247 -2.95 2.12 3.89
C GLY A 247 -1.86 1.26 4.52
N MET A 248 -2.14 -0.03 4.71
CA MET A 248 -1.26 -1.01 5.32
C MET A 248 -0.72 -1.99 4.28
N SER A 249 0.56 -2.27 4.29
CA SER A 249 1.19 -3.35 3.53
C SER A 249 1.55 -4.48 4.49
N PHE A 250 1.17 -5.72 4.19
CA PHE A 250 1.57 -6.86 5.01
C PHE A 250 3.09 -7.06 4.90
N ASP A 251 3.71 -7.32 6.05
CA ASP A 251 5.16 -7.50 6.18
C ASP A 251 5.47 -8.91 6.66
N PHE A 252 6.07 -9.68 5.78
CA PHE A 252 6.45 -11.07 6.03
C PHE A 252 7.96 -11.24 6.18
N SER A 253 8.69 -10.16 6.52
CA SER A 253 10.16 -10.15 6.61
C SER A 253 10.69 -11.16 7.64
N PHE A 254 9.93 -11.41 8.71
CA PHE A 254 10.33 -12.34 9.79
C PHE A 254 9.84 -13.77 9.55
N ASN A 255 8.78 -13.96 8.76
CA ASN A 255 8.25 -15.27 8.39
C ASN A 255 7.71 -15.27 6.95
N PRO A 256 8.58 -15.38 5.94
CA PRO A 256 8.17 -15.34 4.54
C PRO A 256 7.15 -16.42 4.14
N GLY A 257 7.14 -17.56 4.84
CA GLY A 257 6.20 -18.65 4.59
C GLY A 257 4.74 -18.26 4.87
N HIS A 258 4.53 -17.38 5.84
CA HIS A 258 3.21 -16.91 6.27
C HIS A 258 2.45 -16.14 5.17
N GLN A 259 3.17 -15.54 4.21
CA GLN A 259 2.57 -14.82 3.08
C GLN A 259 1.53 -15.65 2.30
N LYS A 260 1.85 -16.92 2.03
CA LYS A 260 0.95 -17.81 1.29
C LYS A 260 -0.32 -18.11 2.08
N VAL A 261 -0.16 -18.34 3.38
CA VAL A 261 -1.27 -18.65 4.29
C VAL A 261 -2.23 -17.46 4.38
N VAL A 262 -1.71 -16.25 4.64
CA VAL A 262 -2.54 -15.04 4.69
C VAL A 262 -3.24 -14.77 3.36
N ALA A 263 -2.55 -14.92 2.24
CA ALA A 263 -3.17 -14.72 0.93
C ALA A 263 -4.34 -15.68 0.69
N GLU A 264 -4.18 -16.96 1.06
CA GLU A 264 -5.22 -17.99 0.93
C GLU A 264 -6.38 -17.76 1.90
N GLN A 265 -6.10 -17.39 3.15
CA GLN A 265 -7.13 -17.03 4.13
C GLN A 265 -7.98 -15.84 3.65
N VAL A 266 -7.34 -14.77 3.16
CA VAL A 266 -8.04 -13.59 2.61
C VAL A 266 -8.92 -13.99 1.43
N GLU A 267 -8.39 -14.73 0.46
CA GLU A 267 -9.14 -15.15 -0.73
C GLU A 267 -10.34 -16.03 -0.36
N ARG A 268 -10.17 -16.96 0.58
CA ARG A 268 -11.25 -17.83 1.07
C ARG A 268 -12.32 -17.02 1.79
N SER A 269 -11.93 -16.08 2.66
CA SER A 269 -12.87 -15.22 3.39
C SER A 269 -13.71 -14.37 2.45
N ILE A 270 -13.11 -13.77 1.43
CA ILE A 270 -13.82 -12.98 0.42
C ILE A 270 -14.81 -13.84 -0.36
N ARG A 271 -14.38 -15.01 -0.86
CA ARG A 271 -15.29 -15.92 -1.58
C ARG A 271 -16.49 -16.35 -0.73
N ASN A 272 -16.28 -16.58 0.57
CA ASN A 272 -17.37 -16.93 1.48
C ASN A 272 -18.35 -15.76 1.68
N LEU A 273 -17.85 -14.55 1.78
CA LEU A 273 -18.68 -13.34 1.87
C LEU A 273 -19.51 -13.11 0.60
N GLU A 274 -18.90 -13.20 -0.57
CA GLU A 274 -19.59 -13.05 -1.86
C GLU A 274 -20.72 -14.09 -2.03
N ARG A 275 -20.48 -15.35 -1.64
CA ARG A 275 -21.50 -16.41 -1.71
C ARG A 275 -22.71 -16.12 -0.81
N ARG A 276 -22.51 -15.52 0.38
CA ARG A 276 -23.60 -15.19 1.30
C ARG A 276 -24.45 -14.02 0.84
N GLN A 277 -23.91 -13.11 0.03
CA GLN A 277 -24.67 -12.00 -0.53
C GLN A 277 -25.52 -12.40 -1.74
N THR A 278 -25.19 -13.52 -2.35
CA THR A 278 -25.92 -14.02 -3.55
C THR A 278 -27.05 -14.99 -3.19
N GLN A 279 -27.17 -15.35 -1.90
CA GLN A 279 -28.29 -16.13 -1.33
C GLN A 279 -29.32 -15.25 -0.63
#